data_0339ad60b2af2cb16ec9375b7b65e0ef
#
_entry.id   0339ad60b2af2cb16ec9375b7b65e0ef
#
_cell.length_a   1.000
_cell.length_b   1.000
_cell.length_c   1.000
_cell.angle_alpha   90.00
_cell.angle_beta   90.00
_cell.angle_gamma   90.00
#
_symmetry.space_group_name_H-M   'P 1'
#
loop_
_entity.id
_entity.type
_entity.pdbx_description
1 polymer ?
#
loop_
_entity_poly.entity_id
_entity_poly.type
_entity_poly.pdbx_seq_one_letter_code
_entity_poly.pdbx_strand_id
1 'polypeptide(L)'
;MLVIFLVTFIGLMGFGIILPLFPFYAERLGAGPEIITLSMAFFSVGQFIAAPFWGRVSDSIGRKKVLVLTLFGSAISYIILAFAPTITTVILSRILSGFMAGNISIAFAYVTDITDNENRSAGLGKVSAGLGLGFMTEPAIGGLL
;
A
#
# COMPACT_ATOMS: atom_id res chain seq x y z
N MET A 1 6.34 -2.03 -18.21
CA MET A 1 5.54 -0.81 -17.90
C MET A 1 4.10 -1.12 -17.48
N LEU A 2 3.36 -1.91 -18.26
CA LEU A 2 1.99 -2.29 -17.89
C LEU A 2 1.91 -2.98 -16.51
N VAL A 3 2.84 -3.88 -16.24
CA VAL A 3 2.88 -4.60 -14.96
C VAL A 3 3.10 -3.64 -13.78
N ILE A 4 3.99 -2.67 -13.93
CA ILE A 4 4.25 -1.67 -12.88
C ILE A 4 3.02 -0.81 -12.66
N PHE A 5 2.37 -0.37 -13.73
CA PHE A 5 1.11 0.37 -13.67
C PHE A 5 0.05 -0.41 -12.92
N LEU A 6 -0.14 -1.69 -13.24
CA LEU A 6 -1.12 -2.56 -12.58
C LEU A 6 -0.77 -2.79 -11.09
N VAL A 7 0.50 -2.99 -10.77
CA VAL A 7 0.94 -3.19 -9.38
C VAL A 7 0.65 -1.95 -8.54
N THR A 8 0.98 -0.75 -9.04
CA THR A 8 0.71 0.49 -8.32
C THR A 8 -0.78 0.78 -8.21
N PHE A 9 -1.54 0.53 -9.26
CA PHE A 9 -2.99 0.69 -9.28
C PHE A 9 -3.67 -0.23 -8.26
N ILE A 10 -3.35 -1.53 -8.29
CA ILE A 10 -3.93 -2.51 -7.37
C ILE A 10 -3.51 -2.23 -5.92
N GLY A 11 -2.25 -1.84 -5.71
CA GLY A 11 -1.74 -1.50 -4.38
C GLY A 11 -2.49 -0.34 -3.76
N LEU A 12 -2.75 0.71 -4.53
CA LEU A 12 -3.54 1.86 -4.05
C LEU A 12 -5.02 1.55 -3.91
N MET A 13 -5.61 0.83 -4.86
CA MET A 13 -7.00 0.37 -4.71
C MET A 13 -7.21 -0.36 -3.39
N GLY A 14 -6.31 -1.28 -3.03
CA GLY A 14 -6.39 -1.99 -1.76
C GLY A 14 -6.36 -1.05 -0.55
N PHE A 15 -5.48 -0.07 -0.57
CA PHE A 15 -5.37 0.94 0.47
C PHE A 15 -6.63 1.80 0.56
N GLY A 16 -7.13 2.27 -0.57
CA GLY A 16 -8.26 3.19 -0.60
C GLY A 16 -9.61 2.54 -0.30
N ILE A 17 -9.79 1.27 -0.63
CA ILE A 17 -11.00 0.55 -0.22
C ILE A 17 -11.06 0.45 1.30
N ILE A 18 -9.93 0.27 1.96
CA ILE A 18 -9.86 0.15 3.42
C ILE A 18 -10.06 1.49 4.12
N LEU A 19 -9.60 2.59 3.54
CA LEU A 19 -9.68 3.91 4.16
C LEU A 19 -11.09 4.28 4.66
N PRO A 20 -12.15 4.24 3.83
CA PRO A 20 -13.49 4.56 4.30
C PRO A 20 -14.13 3.44 5.14
N LEU A 21 -13.77 2.18 4.92
CA LEU A 21 -14.38 1.04 5.62
C LEU A 21 -13.73 0.78 6.99
N PHE A 22 -12.46 1.12 7.15
CA PHE A 22 -11.70 0.85 8.36
C PHE A 22 -12.30 1.48 9.62
N PRO A 23 -12.70 2.78 9.64
CA PRO A 23 -13.32 3.37 10.81
C PRO A 23 -14.59 2.65 11.23
N PHE A 24 -15.47 2.31 10.30
CA PHE A 24 -16.71 1.58 10.60
C PHE A 24 -16.44 0.19 11.16
N TYR A 25 -15.47 -0.50 10.59
CA TYR A 25 -15.08 -1.82 11.05
C TYR A 25 -14.47 -1.80 12.46
N ALA A 26 -13.62 -0.83 12.72
CA ALA A 26 -12.99 -0.66 14.02
C ALA A 26 -14.02 -0.28 15.10
N GLU A 27 -15.00 0.56 14.78
CA GLU A 27 -16.10 0.92 15.68
C GLU A 27 -16.93 -0.31 16.09
N ARG A 28 -17.18 -1.23 15.16
CA ARG A 28 -17.87 -2.49 15.45
C ARG A 28 -17.13 -3.35 16.46
N LEU A 29 -15.81 -3.25 16.51
CA LEU A 29 -14.97 -3.95 17.48
C LEU A 29 -14.83 -3.19 18.80
N GLY A 30 -15.54 -2.06 18.97
CA GLY A 30 -15.49 -1.26 20.17
C GLY A 30 -14.35 -0.24 20.22
N ALA A 31 -13.70 0.04 19.09
CA ALA A 31 -12.64 1.03 19.01
C ALA A 31 -13.20 2.45 19.00
N GLY A 32 -12.68 3.31 19.86
CA GLY A 32 -12.97 4.74 19.83
C GLY A 32 -12.18 5.47 18.74
N PRO A 33 -12.51 6.75 18.46
CA PRO A 33 -11.78 7.56 17.49
C PRO A 33 -10.27 7.62 17.73
N GLU A 34 -9.84 7.59 18.99
CA GLU A 34 -8.44 7.59 19.40
C GLU A 34 -7.68 6.36 18.90
N ILE A 35 -8.28 5.17 19.02
CA ILE A 35 -7.69 3.91 18.58
C ILE A 35 -7.62 3.86 17.05
N ILE A 36 -8.63 4.36 16.36
CA ILE A 36 -8.66 4.45 14.89
C ILE A 36 -7.53 5.35 14.40
N THR A 37 -7.38 6.53 14.99
CA THR A 37 -6.29 7.47 14.67
C THR A 37 -4.93 6.86 14.97
N LEU A 38 -4.78 6.18 16.10
CA LEU A 38 -3.55 5.51 16.48
C LEU A 38 -3.18 4.39 15.49
N SER A 39 -4.14 3.64 15.01
CA SER A 39 -3.93 2.60 13.99
C SER A 39 -3.41 3.19 12.68
N MET A 40 -3.95 4.33 12.26
CA MET A 40 -3.45 5.05 11.08
C MET A 40 -2.04 5.58 11.30
N ALA A 41 -1.73 6.05 12.50
CA ALA A 41 -0.38 6.47 12.87
C ALA A 41 0.61 5.32 12.81
N PHE A 42 0.25 4.14 13.30
CA PHE A 42 1.10 2.94 13.19
C PHE A 42 1.35 2.53 11.75
N PHE A 43 0.34 2.64 10.89
CA PHE A 43 0.53 2.42 9.45
C PHE A 43 1.59 3.38 8.88
N SER A 44 1.47 4.66 9.17
CA SER A 44 2.39 5.70 8.67
C SER A 44 3.81 5.50 9.20
N VAL A 45 3.96 5.15 10.47
CA VAL A 45 5.26 4.85 11.08
C VAL A 45 5.88 3.61 10.43
N GLY A 46 5.09 2.56 10.24
CA GLY A 46 5.53 1.36 9.54
C GLY A 46 6.02 1.66 8.12
N GLN A 47 5.27 2.46 7.38
CA GLN A 47 5.62 2.90 6.03
C GLN A 47 6.91 3.72 6.01
N PHE A 48 7.06 4.64 6.96
CA PHE A 48 8.26 5.47 7.07
C PHE A 48 9.53 4.66 7.32
N ILE A 49 9.45 3.67 8.21
CA ILE A 49 10.56 2.76 8.51
C ILE A 49 10.83 1.80 7.34
N ALA A 50 9.77 1.32 6.71
CA ALA A 50 9.86 0.35 5.63
C ALA A 50 10.45 0.91 4.34
N ALA A 51 10.21 2.16 4.02
CA ALA A 51 10.66 2.78 2.77
C ALA A 51 12.17 2.64 2.55
N PRO A 52 13.07 3.05 3.47
CA PRO A 52 14.50 2.85 3.28
C PRO A 52 14.92 1.37 3.36
N PHE A 53 14.25 0.58 4.20
CA PHE A 53 14.51 -0.85 4.33
C PHE A 53 14.26 -1.57 3.00
N TRP A 54 13.08 -1.42 2.43
CA TRP A 54 12.73 -2.05 1.15
C TRP A 54 13.52 -1.47 -0.03
N GLY A 55 13.86 -0.19 0.03
CA GLY A 55 14.76 0.41 -0.95
C GLY A 55 16.09 -0.34 -1.03
N ARG A 56 16.75 -0.56 0.10
CA ARG A 56 18.01 -1.30 0.18
C ARG A 56 17.86 -2.75 -0.22
N VAL A 57 16.81 -3.42 0.24
CA VAL A 57 16.55 -4.83 -0.11
C VAL A 57 16.32 -4.96 -1.61
N SER A 58 15.58 -4.03 -2.22
CA SER A 58 15.33 -4.04 -3.66
C SER A 58 16.58 -3.78 -4.49
N ASP A 59 17.52 -3.01 -3.96
CA ASP A 59 18.84 -2.81 -4.61
C ASP A 59 19.67 -4.10 -4.64
N SER A 60 19.55 -4.96 -3.62
CA SER A 60 20.35 -6.19 -3.52
C SER A 60 19.73 -7.40 -4.21
N ILE A 61 18.42 -7.62 -4.07
CA ILE A 61 17.74 -8.82 -4.62
C ILE A 61 16.92 -8.55 -5.88
N GLY A 62 16.77 -7.31 -6.26
CA GLY A 62 16.02 -6.87 -7.45
C GLY A 62 14.68 -6.26 -7.15
N ARG A 63 14.32 -5.23 -7.91
CA ARG A 63 13.09 -4.43 -7.75
C ARG A 63 11.84 -5.28 -7.91
N LYS A 64 11.81 -6.10 -8.97
CA LYS A 64 10.64 -6.92 -9.28
C LYS A 64 10.30 -7.92 -8.17
N LYS A 65 11.30 -8.58 -7.62
CA LYS A 65 11.11 -9.56 -6.53
C LYS A 65 10.53 -8.91 -5.29
N VAL A 66 11.03 -7.74 -4.93
CA VAL A 66 10.56 -6.99 -3.76
C VAL A 66 9.16 -6.44 -3.99
N LEU A 67 8.83 -5.97 -5.20
CA LEU A 67 7.46 -5.56 -5.55
C LEU A 67 6.46 -6.70 -5.34
N VAL A 68 6.76 -7.88 -5.84
CA VAL A 68 5.91 -9.05 -5.66
C VAL A 68 5.78 -9.42 -4.18
N LEU A 69 6.90 -9.44 -3.45
CA LEU A 69 6.92 -9.77 -2.03
C LEU A 69 6.08 -8.79 -1.20
N THR A 70 6.24 -7.49 -1.42
CA THR A 70 5.48 -6.46 -0.70
C THR A 70 4.00 -6.50 -1.05
N LEU A 71 3.66 -6.80 -2.30
CA LEU A 71 2.26 -6.93 -2.72
C LEU A 71 1.60 -8.13 -2.05
N PHE A 72 2.27 -9.27 -1.98
CA PHE A 72 1.79 -10.44 -1.24
C PHE A 72 1.65 -10.16 0.25
N GLY A 73 2.62 -9.51 0.86
CA GLY A 73 2.56 -9.11 2.26
C GLY A 73 1.39 -8.17 2.56
N SER A 74 1.12 -7.23 1.67
CA SER A 74 -0.06 -6.35 1.77
C SER A 74 -1.36 -7.13 1.67
N ALA A 75 -1.47 -8.06 0.74
CA ALA A 75 -2.65 -8.92 0.60
C ALA A 75 -2.89 -9.74 1.87
N ILE A 76 -1.85 -10.32 2.45
CA ILE A 76 -1.96 -11.06 3.71
C ILE A 76 -2.42 -10.15 4.85
N SER A 77 -1.89 -8.94 4.95
CA SER A 77 -2.33 -7.98 5.98
C SER A 77 -3.79 -7.60 5.83
N TYR A 78 -4.29 -7.46 4.60
CA TYR A 78 -5.70 -7.15 4.35
C TYR A 78 -6.60 -8.33 4.68
N ILE A 79 -6.17 -9.55 4.44
CA ILE A 79 -6.88 -10.77 4.85
C ILE A 79 -6.95 -10.85 6.39
N ILE A 80 -5.84 -10.60 7.07
CA ILE A 80 -5.80 -10.56 8.54
C ILE A 80 -6.77 -9.50 9.07
N LEU A 81 -6.78 -8.31 8.46
CA LEU A 81 -7.70 -7.25 8.83
C LEU A 81 -9.16 -7.65 8.63
N ALA A 82 -9.48 -8.29 7.51
CA ALA A 82 -10.85 -8.70 7.18
C ALA A 82 -11.43 -9.70 8.19
N PHE A 83 -10.59 -10.56 8.76
CA PHE A 83 -10.98 -11.56 9.74
C PHE A 83 -10.53 -11.24 11.17
N ALA A 84 -10.14 -9.99 11.44
CA ALA A 84 -9.63 -9.59 12.74
C ALA A 84 -10.72 -9.69 13.83
N PRO A 85 -10.55 -10.56 14.86
CA PRO A 85 -11.54 -10.71 15.92
C PRO A 85 -11.40 -9.66 17.03
N THR A 86 -10.27 -9.00 17.12
CA THR A 86 -9.94 -8.06 18.20
C THR A 86 -9.25 -6.80 17.67
N ILE A 87 -9.30 -5.73 18.47
CA ILE A 87 -8.61 -4.46 18.17
C ILE A 87 -7.09 -4.68 18.04
N THR A 88 -6.49 -5.54 18.87
CA THR A 88 -5.06 -5.86 18.81
C THR A 88 -4.68 -6.44 17.45
N THR A 89 -5.49 -7.35 16.91
CA THR A 89 -5.28 -7.93 15.57
C THR A 89 -5.41 -6.86 14.49
N VAL A 90 -6.34 -5.94 14.62
CA VAL A 90 -6.49 -4.79 13.70
C VAL A 90 -5.22 -3.94 13.70
N ILE A 91 -4.70 -3.57 14.87
CA ILE A 91 -3.47 -2.78 14.99
C ILE A 91 -2.28 -3.51 14.38
N LEU A 92 -2.12 -4.80 14.66
CA LEU A 92 -1.05 -5.62 14.09
C LEU A 92 -1.13 -5.69 12.57
N SER A 93 -2.33 -5.84 12.01
CA SER A 93 -2.52 -5.84 10.56
C SER A 93 -2.18 -4.49 9.93
N ARG A 94 -2.45 -3.38 10.63
CA ARG A 94 -2.09 -2.04 10.16
C ARG A 94 -0.56 -1.82 10.17
N ILE A 95 0.12 -2.28 11.20
CA ILE A 95 1.60 -2.23 11.25
C ILE A 95 2.19 -3.03 10.09
N LEU A 96 1.70 -4.25 9.87
CA LEU A 96 2.16 -5.10 8.79
C LEU A 96 1.89 -4.48 7.41
N SER A 97 0.68 -3.94 7.18
CA SER A 97 0.33 -3.29 5.91
C SER A 97 1.17 -2.03 5.67
N GLY A 98 1.45 -1.25 6.71
CA GLY A 98 2.35 -0.11 6.63
C GLY A 98 3.77 -0.53 6.27
N PHE A 99 4.29 -1.58 6.89
CA PHE A 99 5.61 -2.11 6.59
C PHE A 99 5.70 -2.63 5.15
N MET A 100 4.63 -3.23 4.62
CA MET A 100 4.57 -3.73 3.25
C MET A 100 4.25 -2.64 2.20
N ALA A 101 3.92 -1.42 2.62
CA ALA A 101 3.54 -0.32 1.72
C ALA A 101 4.74 0.37 1.02
N GLY A 102 5.92 -0.24 1.05
CA GLY A 102 7.11 0.25 0.33
C GLY A 102 7.06 0.08 -1.19
N ASN A 103 6.02 -0.58 -1.73
CA ASN A 103 5.91 -0.89 -3.14
C ASN A 103 5.86 0.34 -4.06
N ILE A 104 5.28 1.45 -3.62
CA ILE A 104 5.19 2.69 -4.40
C ILE A 104 6.59 3.25 -4.69
N SER A 105 7.41 3.40 -3.64
CA SER A 105 8.78 3.88 -3.79
C SER A 105 9.62 2.95 -4.67
N ILE A 106 9.44 1.65 -4.53
CA ILE A 106 10.12 0.64 -5.33
C ILE A 106 9.66 0.71 -6.79
N ALA A 107 8.37 0.95 -7.05
CA ALA A 107 7.84 1.10 -8.40
C ALA A 107 8.48 2.30 -9.11
N PHE A 108 8.58 3.44 -8.46
CA PHE A 108 9.29 4.61 -9.01
C PHE A 108 10.76 4.33 -9.27
N ALA A 109 11.44 3.68 -8.34
CA ALA A 109 12.84 3.30 -8.50
C ALA A 109 13.04 2.30 -9.64
N TYR A 110 12.13 1.34 -9.78
CA TYR A 110 12.18 0.36 -10.87
C TYR A 110 12.03 1.02 -12.25
N VAL A 111 11.08 1.94 -12.38
CA VAL A 111 10.91 2.71 -13.63
C VAL A 111 12.16 3.52 -13.94
N THR A 112 12.77 4.13 -12.94
CA THR A 112 14.03 4.88 -13.10
C THR A 112 15.16 4.00 -13.60
N ASP A 113 15.24 2.76 -13.10
CA ASP A 113 16.29 1.81 -13.49
C ASP A 113 16.15 1.25 -14.91
N ILE A 114 14.90 1.09 -15.39
CA ILE A 114 14.63 0.45 -16.71
C ILE A 114 14.40 1.45 -17.84
N THR A 115 14.34 2.75 -17.55
CA THR A 115 14.15 3.80 -18.54
C THR A 115 15.41 4.64 -18.70
N ASP A 116 15.71 5.03 -19.94
CA ASP A 116 16.74 6.02 -20.24
C ASP A 116 16.22 7.44 -19.95
N ASN A 117 17.11 8.43 -20.01
CA ASN A 117 16.77 9.81 -19.66
C ASN A 117 15.63 10.41 -20.51
N GLU A 118 15.52 10.00 -21.78
CA GLU A 118 14.48 10.48 -22.70
C GLU A 118 13.08 9.95 -22.34
N ASN A 119 13.01 8.69 -21.88
CA ASN A 119 11.74 8.00 -21.61
C ASN A 119 11.34 8.00 -20.13
N ARG A 120 12.23 8.48 -19.25
CA ARG A 120 12.01 8.44 -17.79
C ARG A 120 10.77 9.21 -17.37
N SER A 121 10.57 10.41 -17.91
CA SER A 121 9.39 11.24 -17.59
C SER A 121 8.08 10.54 -17.98
N ALA A 122 8.05 9.92 -19.16
CA ALA A 122 6.88 9.15 -19.61
C ALA A 122 6.63 7.93 -18.71
N GLY A 123 7.68 7.20 -18.31
CA GLY A 123 7.59 6.06 -17.42
C GLY A 123 7.08 6.43 -16.03
N LEU A 124 7.62 7.49 -15.43
CA LEU A 124 7.16 8.00 -14.14
C LEU A 124 5.73 8.54 -14.22
N GLY A 125 5.37 9.15 -15.36
CA GLY A 125 4.00 9.59 -15.63
C GLY A 125 3.00 8.42 -15.63
N LYS A 126 3.37 7.26 -16.16
CA LYS A 126 2.53 6.05 -16.15
C LYS A 126 2.30 5.53 -14.73
N VAL A 127 3.33 5.53 -13.90
CA VAL A 127 3.19 5.16 -12.47
C VAL A 127 2.27 6.15 -11.77
N SER A 128 2.48 7.44 -11.97
CA SER A 128 1.64 8.49 -11.39
C SER A 128 0.18 8.41 -11.86
N ALA A 129 -0.04 8.07 -13.14
CA ALA A 129 -1.38 7.85 -13.67
C ALA A 129 -2.06 6.64 -12.99
N GLY A 130 -1.31 5.55 -12.77
CA GLY A 130 -1.81 4.39 -12.01
C GLY A 130 -2.22 4.75 -10.60
N LEU A 131 -1.40 5.56 -9.92
CA LEU A 131 -1.71 6.07 -8.59
C LEU A 131 -2.97 6.94 -8.60
N GLY A 132 -3.05 7.87 -9.55
CA GLY A 132 -4.22 8.77 -9.68
C GLY A 132 -5.51 8.02 -9.96
N LEU A 133 -5.49 7.06 -10.87
CA LEU A 133 -6.65 6.22 -11.17
C LEU A 133 -7.04 5.35 -9.97
N GLY A 134 -6.07 4.83 -9.21
CA GLY A 134 -6.31 4.14 -7.96
C GLY A 134 -7.11 5.02 -7.00
N PHE A 135 -6.63 6.23 -6.73
CA PHE A 135 -7.32 7.19 -5.86
C PHE A 135 -8.71 7.59 -6.36
N MET A 136 -8.91 7.70 -7.66
CA MET A 136 -10.23 8.04 -8.23
C MET A 136 -11.25 6.91 -8.09
N THR A 137 -10.80 5.66 -8.18
CA THR A 137 -11.68 4.50 -8.07
C THR A 137 -12.02 4.12 -6.63
N GLU A 138 -11.20 4.52 -5.68
CA GLU A 138 -11.38 4.23 -4.25
C GLU A 138 -12.76 4.60 -3.71
N PRO A 139 -13.22 5.87 -3.83
CA PRO A 139 -14.53 6.25 -3.30
C PRO A 139 -15.67 5.55 -4.02
N ALA A 140 -15.52 5.28 -5.31
CA ALA A 140 -16.53 4.59 -6.11
C ALA A 140 -16.73 3.14 -5.63
N ILE A 141 -15.64 2.41 -5.42
CA ILE A 141 -15.69 1.01 -4.97
C ILE A 141 -16.06 0.94 -3.49
N GLY A 142 -15.48 1.80 -2.66
CA GLY A 142 -15.78 1.86 -1.23
C GLY A 142 -17.22 2.23 -0.94
N GLY A 143 -17.83 3.10 -1.75
CA GLY A 143 -19.21 3.50 -1.62
C GLY A 143 -20.23 2.44 -2.07
N LEU A 144 -19.81 1.49 -2.92
CA LEU A 144 -20.64 0.37 -3.37
C LEU A 144 -20.65 -0.81 -2.39
N LEU A 145 -19.67 -0.90 -1.54
CA LEU A 145 -19.53 -1.93 -0.53
C LEU A 145 -20.10 -1.45 0.82
#